data_4dbb97f340d5120c5e79db3b6c0f8f6e
#
_entry.id   4dbb97f340d5120c5e79db3b6c0f8f6e
#
_cell.length_a   1.000
_cell.length_b   1.000
_cell.length_c   1.000
_cell.angle_alpha   90.00
_cell.angle_beta   90.00
_cell.angle_gamma   90.00
#
_symmetry.space_group_name_H-M   'P 1'
#
loop_
_entity.id
_entity.type
_entity.pdbx_description
1 polymer ?
#
loop_
_entity_poly.entity_id
_entity_poly.type
_entity_poly.pdbx_seq_one_letter_code
_entity_poly.pdbx_strand_id
1 'polypeptide(L)'
;MQRLVLGVLAALGLALGQGEKLKACFIYVGPVGDAGWTYAHDVGRKKAEAALPWLETRYVESVPEAQGVPVIDRFVREGCRVIFATSFGYMDGVLEAARKYPDVIFAHATGIKRAPNVATYMADFYQVYYLNGLAAGALTKTGKVGYVAAFPIPEVKRHINAFALGVRAVRPDAQVLVRWINAWYDPAK
;
A
#
# COMPACT_ATOMS: atom_id res chain seq x y z
N MET A 1 -6.66 18.14 -2.64
CA MET A 1 -5.96 17.03 -3.25
C MET A 1 -6.92 15.94 -3.78
N GLN A 2 -7.98 15.61 -3.06
CA GLN A 2 -9.02 14.63 -3.48
C GLN A 2 -9.72 14.98 -4.80
N ARG A 3 -9.92 16.27 -5.08
CA ARG A 3 -10.56 16.76 -6.32
C ARG A 3 -9.68 16.61 -7.58
N LEU A 4 -8.35 16.60 -7.43
CA LEU A 4 -7.42 16.45 -8.55
C LEU A 4 -7.34 15.00 -9.06
N VAL A 5 -7.39 14.03 -8.15
CA VAL A 5 -7.37 12.60 -8.50
C VAL A 5 -8.66 12.18 -9.20
N LEU A 6 -9.82 12.69 -8.75
CA LEU A 6 -11.09 12.46 -9.45
C LEU A 6 -11.11 13.12 -10.84
N GLY A 7 -10.51 14.31 -10.98
CA GLY A 7 -10.46 15.03 -12.25
C GLY A 7 -9.63 14.31 -13.33
N VAL A 8 -8.52 13.70 -12.95
CA VAL A 8 -7.66 12.93 -13.88
C VAL A 8 -8.34 11.64 -14.31
N LEU A 9 -9.02 10.95 -13.41
CA LEU A 9 -9.78 9.73 -13.73
C LEU A 9 -10.99 10.03 -14.63
N ALA A 10 -11.68 11.15 -14.41
CA ALA A 10 -12.80 11.57 -15.25
C ALA A 10 -12.34 12.01 -16.65
N ALA A 11 -11.18 12.68 -16.77
CA ALA A 11 -10.63 13.10 -18.07
C ALA A 11 -10.15 11.89 -18.91
N LEU A 12 -9.61 10.84 -18.29
CA LEU A 12 -9.26 9.61 -19.00
C LEU A 12 -10.51 8.84 -19.50
N GLY A 13 -11.61 8.86 -18.73
CA GLY A 13 -12.86 8.23 -19.14
C GLY A 13 -13.50 8.85 -20.38
N LEU A 14 -13.25 10.14 -20.65
CA LEU A 14 -13.76 10.87 -21.83
C LEU A 14 -12.89 10.66 -23.09
N ALA A 15 -11.65 10.20 -22.95
CA ALA A 15 -10.74 9.96 -24.06
C ALA A 15 -10.84 8.53 -24.63
N LEU A 16 -11.50 7.61 -23.93
CA LEU A 16 -11.76 6.27 -24.42
C LEU A 16 -13.02 6.31 -25.30
N GLY A 17 -12.86 6.03 -26.59
CA GLY A 17 -13.98 5.88 -27.51
C GLY A 17 -15.00 4.87 -26.98
N GLN A 18 -16.28 5.04 -27.34
CA GLN A 18 -17.36 4.17 -26.88
C GLN A 18 -17.05 2.69 -27.19
N GLY A 19 -16.66 1.93 -26.18
CA GLY A 19 -16.44 0.49 -26.26
C GLY A 19 -15.18 -0.06 -25.58
N GLU A 20 -14.13 0.72 -25.35
CA GLU A 20 -12.90 0.22 -24.71
C GLU A 20 -12.85 0.59 -23.21
N LYS A 21 -12.72 -0.44 -22.35
CA LYS A 21 -12.61 -0.23 -20.91
C LYS A 21 -11.19 0.18 -20.52
N LEU A 22 -11.06 1.10 -19.56
CA LEU A 22 -9.79 1.37 -18.93
C LEU A 22 -9.35 0.14 -18.11
N LYS A 23 -8.18 -0.41 -18.44
CA LYS A 23 -7.62 -1.53 -17.72
C LYS A 23 -6.68 -1.05 -16.60
N ALA A 24 -7.06 -1.33 -15.35
CA ALA A 24 -6.26 -1.06 -14.16
C ALA A 24 -5.75 -2.37 -13.56
N CYS A 25 -4.44 -2.46 -13.29
CA CYS A 25 -3.77 -3.68 -12.88
C CYS A 25 -3.11 -3.52 -11.52
N PHE A 26 -3.15 -4.58 -10.70
CA PHE A 26 -2.72 -4.52 -9.31
C PHE A 26 -1.64 -5.57 -9.04
N ILE A 27 -0.54 -5.14 -8.44
CA ILE A 27 0.54 -6.02 -7.97
C ILE A 27 0.45 -6.09 -6.45
N TYR A 28 0.13 -7.26 -5.94
CA TYR A 28 0.00 -7.53 -4.51
C TYR A 28 1.23 -8.27 -3.97
N VAL A 29 1.74 -7.80 -2.85
CA VAL A 29 2.92 -8.39 -2.19
C VAL A 29 2.57 -9.67 -1.43
N GLY A 30 1.33 -9.82 -0.99
CA GLY A 30 0.81 -11.00 -0.30
C GLY A 30 -0.41 -11.60 -0.99
N PRO A 31 -0.95 -12.70 -0.45
CA PRO A 31 -2.17 -13.32 -0.95
C PRO A 31 -3.40 -12.50 -0.60
N VAL A 32 -4.44 -12.54 -1.44
CA VAL A 32 -5.72 -11.86 -1.17
C VAL A 32 -6.45 -12.40 0.06
N GLY A 33 -6.07 -13.59 0.53
CA GLY A 33 -6.60 -14.21 1.74
C GLY A 33 -5.89 -13.84 3.03
N ASP A 34 -5.00 -12.82 3.05
CA ASP A 34 -4.23 -12.41 4.22
C ASP A 34 -5.07 -11.75 5.34
N ALA A 35 -6.35 -11.50 5.09
CA ALA A 35 -7.29 -10.79 5.95
C ALA A 35 -6.78 -9.39 6.41
N GLY A 36 -5.79 -8.83 5.71
CA GLY A 36 -5.11 -7.60 6.06
C GLY A 36 -4.85 -6.69 4.87
N TRP A 37 -3.57 -6.40 4.60
CA TRP A 37 -3.11 -5.43 3.61
C TRP A 37 -3.58 -5.75 2.19
N THR A 38 -3.30 -6.94 1.70
CA THR A 38 -3.67 -7.36 0.34
C THR A 38 -5.18 -7.52 0.21
N TYR A 39 -5.82 -8.12 1.21
CA TYR A 39 -7.28 -8.24 1.26
C TYR A 39 -7.97 -6.88 1.15
N ALA A 40 -7.52 -5.87 1.90
CA ALA A 40 -8.12 -4.54 1.86
C ALA A 40 -7.98 -3.87 0.49
N HIS A 41 -6.82 -4.02 -0.17
CA HIS A 41 -6.61 -3.56 -1.54
C HIS A 41 -7.55 -4.27 -2.53
N ASP A 42 -7.69 -5.59 -2.42
CA ASP A 42 -8.56 -6.37 -3.30
C ASP A 42 -10.05 -6.04 -3.12
N VAL A 43 -10.49 -5.80 -1.89
CA VAL A 43 -11.84 -5.29 -1.62
C VAL A 43 -12.06 -3.94 -2.28
N GLY A 44 -11.09 -3.03 -2.19
CA GLY A 44 -11.15 -1.72 -2.86
C GLY A 44 -11.20 -1.86 -4.38
N ARG A 45 -10.37 -2.72 -4.96
CA ARG A 45 -10.37 -3.04 -6.39
C ARG A 45 -11.73 -3.53 -6.87
N LYS A 46 -12.30 -4.55 -6.20
CA LYS A 46 -13.61 -5.12 -6.54
C LYS A 46 -14.74 -4.09 -6.45
N LYS A 47 -14.71 -3.24 -5.42
CA LYS A 47 -15.70 -2.16 -5.28
C LYS A 47 -15.58 -1.14 -6.41
N ALA A 48 -14.38 -0.76 -6.80
CA ALA A 48 -14.14 0.17 -7.90
C ALA A 48 -14.65 -0.42 -9.23
N GLU A 49 -14.32 -1.68 -9.52
CA GLU A 49 -14.76 -2.37 -10.74
C GLU A 49 -16.30 -2.50 -10.81
N ALA A 50 -16.94 -2.81 -9.68
CA ALA A 50 -18.40 -2.90 -9.61
C ALA A 50 -19.09 -1.54 -9.77
N ALA A 51 -18.48 -0.45 -9.32
CA ALA A 51 -19.04 0.90 -9.37
C ALA A 51 -18.78 1.63 -10.69
N LEU A 52 -17.79 1.21 -11.49
CA LEU A 52 -17.32 1.91 -12.69
C LEU A 52 -17.45 1.00 -13.92
N PRO A 53 -18.52 1.11 -14.70
CA PRO A 53 -18.78 0.23 -15.87
C PRO A 53 -17.68 0.26 -16.95
N TRP A 54 -16.93 1.37 -17.01
CA TRP A 54 -15.82 1.59 -17.93
C TRP A 54 -14.47 1.04 -17.43
N LEU A 55 -14.41 0.47 -16.20
CA LEU A 55 -13.21 -0.08 -15.61
C LEU A 55 -13.17 -1.61 -15.76
N GLU A 56 -12.04 -2.14 -16.18
CA GLU A 56 -11.67 -3.55 -16.08
C GLU A 56 -10.46 -3.66 -15.14
N THR A 57 -10.46 -4.62 -14.23
CA THR A 57 -9.32 -4.80 -13.33
C THR A 57 -8.68 -6.18 -13.48
N ARG A 58 -7.36 -6.23 -13.25
CA ARG A 58 -6.57 -7.47 -13.14
C ARG A 58 -5.64 -7.36 -11.95
N TYR A 59 -5.23 -8.50 -11.42
CA TYR A 59 -4.25 -8.53 -10.34
C TYR A 59 -3.35 -9.76 -10.42
N VAL A 60 -2.20 -9.65 -9.76
CA VAL A 60 -1.32 -10.78 -9.44
C VAL A 60 -0.94 -10.64 -7.97
N GLU A 61 -1.10 -11.71 -7.23
CA GLU A 61 -0.81 -11.76 -5.80
C GLU A 61 0.50 -12.48 -5.49
N SER A 62 1.00 -12.30 -4.26
CA SER A 62 2.21 -12.95 -3.75
C SER A 62 3.45 -12.69 -4.62
N VAL A 63 3.55 -11.48 -5.16
CA VAL A 63 4.70 -11.07 -5.99
C VAL A 63 5.82 -10.58 -5.09
N PRO A 64 7.00 -11.24 -5.10
CA PRO A 64 8.16 -10.71 -4.39
C PRO A 64 8.53 -9.31 -4.89
N GLU A 65 8.90 -8.41 -4.00
CA GLU A 65 9.16 -7.00 -4.35
C GLU A 65 10.22 -6.84 -5.44
N ALA A 66 11.25 -7.69 -5.45
CA ALA A 66 12.26 -7.72 -6.50
C ALA A 66 11.75 -8.16 -7.89
N GLN A 67 10.54 -8.74 -7.95
CA GLN A 67 9.91 -9.19 -9.20
C GLN A 67 8.82 -8.25 -9.72
N GLY A 68 8.73 -7.05 -9.18
CA GLY A 68 7.73 -6.06 -9.60
C GLY A 68 7.86 -5.66 -11.08
N VAL A 69 9.08 -5.39 -11.57
CA VAL A 69 9.32 -4.93 -12.95
C VAL A 69 8.85 -5.93 -14.01
N PRO A 70 9.20 -7.23 -13.96
CA PRO A 70 8.68 -8.21 -14.91
C PRO A 70 7.16 -8.31 -14.94
N VAL A 71 6.50 -8.17 -13.79
CA VAL A 71 5.03 -8.16 -13.70
C VAL A 71 4.46 -6.89 -14.31
N ILE A 72 5.07 -5.72 -14.09
CA ILE A 72 4.69 -4.46 -14.74
C ILE A 72 4.81 -4.60 -16.26
N ASP A 73 5.94 -5.11 -16.77
CA ASP A 73 6.17 -5.30 -18.20
C ASP A 73 5.10 -6.19 -18.85
N ARG A 74 4.67 -7.24 -18.14
CA ARG A 74 3.58 -8.10 -18.60
C ARG A 74 2.26 -7.34 -18.63
N PHE A 75 1.91 -6.63 -17.57
CA PHE A 75 0.67 -5.85 -17.48
C PHE A 75 0.57 -4.79 -18.58
N VAL A 76 1.67 -4.10 -18.89
CA VAL A 76 1.69 -3.12 -19.97
C VAL A 76 1.42 -3.79 -21.32
N ARG A 77 2.03 -4.96 -21.59
CA ARG A 77 1.74 -5.75 -22.81
C ARG A 77 0.29 -6.24 -22.89
N GLU A 78 -0.35 -6.50 -21.74
CA GLU A 78 -1.77 -6.86 -21.62
C GLU A 78 -2.72 -5.67 -21.75
N GLY A 79 -2.17 -4.45 -21.97
CA GLY A 79 -2.95 -3.22 -22.17
C GLY A 79 -3.33 -2.48 -20.89
N CYS A 80 -2.69 -2.78 -19.75
CA CYS A 80 -2.91 -2.00 -18.53
C CYS A 80 -2.40 -0.57 -18.70
N ARG A 81 -3.24 0.41 -18.38
CA ARG A 81 -2.93 1.85 -18.45
C ARG A 81 -2.76 2.48 -17.08
N VAL A 82 -3.27 1.85 -16.05
CA VAL A 82 -3.06 2.23 -14.65
C VAL A 82 -2.54 1.01 -13.89
N ILE A 83 -1.42 1.15 -13.18
CA ILE A 83 -0.82 0.07 -12.42
C ILE A 83 -0.68 0.48 -10.96
N PHE A 84 -1.30 -0.30 -10.07
CA PHE A 84 -1.18 -0.17 -8.62
C PHE A 84 -0.13 -1.13 -8.10
N ALA A 85 0.94 -0.60 -7.51
CA ALA A 85 1.99 -1.37 -6.84
C ALA A 85 1.83 -1.19 -5.32
N THR A 86 1.48 -2.26 -4.61
CA THR A 86 0.95 -2.18 -3.25
C THR A 86 1.96 -2.51 -2.16
N SER A 87 3.25 -2.25 -2.38
CA SER A 87 4.27 -2.39 -1.34
C SER A 87 5.43 -1.41 -1.52
N PHE A 88 6.06 -1.03 -0.41
CA PHE A 88 7.19 -0.10 -0.39
C PHE A 88 8.35 -0.54 -1.27
N GLY A 89 8.70 -1.83 -1.26
CA GLY A 89 9.85 -2.35 -2.00
C GLY A 89 9.68 -2.37 -3.52
N TYR A 90 8.50 -2.12 -4.06
CA TYR A 90 8.33 -1.91 -5.50
C TYR A 90 8.80 -0.52 -5.99
N MET A 91 9.19 0.38 -5.08
CA MET A 91 9.41 1.79 -5.38
C MET A 91 10.39 2.04 -6.53
N ASP A 92 11.58 1.47 -6.48
CA ASP A 92 12.60 1.69 -7.51
C ASP A 92 12.20 1.04 -8.84
N GLY A 93 11.58 -0.14 -8.81
CA GLY A 93 11.03 -0.81 -9.98
C GLY A 93 9.89 -0.03 -10.64
N VAL A 94 9.01 0.59 -9.85
CA VAL A 94 7.96 1.48 -10.36
C VAL A 94 8.55 2.70 -11.05
N LEU A 95 9.59 3.32 -10.49
CA LEU A 95 10.26 4.47 -11.10
C LEU A 95 11.01 4.10 -12.38
N GLU A 96 11.62 2.92 -12.44
CA GLU A 96 12.22 2.39 -13.65
C GLU A 96 11.17 2.18 -14.75
N ALA A 97 10.08 1.50 -14.42
CA ALA A 97 8.98 1.25 -15.34
C ALA A 97 8.30 2.54 -15.79
N ALA A 98 8.17 3.54 -14.92
CA ALA A 98 7.57 4.82 -15.25
C ALA A 98 8.37 5.58 -16.32
N ARG A 99 9.70 5.49 -16.31
CA ARG A 99 10.55 6.03 -17.38
C ARG A 99 10.40 5.28 -18.70
N LYS A 100 10.25 3.96 -18.61
CA LYS A 100 10.10 3.06 -19.77
C LYS A 100 8.72 3.20 -20.44
N TYR A 101 7.69 3.49 -19.65
CA TYR A 101 6.29 3.55 -20.07
C TYR A 101 5.65 4.89 -19.68
N PRO A 102 6.00 5.99 -20.38
CA PRO A 102 5.52 7.34 -20.01
C PRO A 102 4.01 7.51 -20.11
N ASP A 103 3.33 6.71 -20.94
CA ASP A 103 1.87 6.74 -21.15
C ASP A 103 1.08 5.87 -20.14
N VAL A 104 1.77 5.20 -19.22
CA VAL A 104 1.17 4.40 -18.16
C VAL A 104 1.23 5.17 -16.84
N ILE A 105 0.12 5.20 -16.11
CA ILE A 105 0.03 5.82 -14.78
C ILE A 105 0.32 4.77 -13.72
N PHE A 106 1.18 5.12 -12.78
CA PHE A 106 1.52 4.28 -11.64
C PHE A 106 1.01 4.89 -10.35
N ALA A 107 0.32 4.09 -9.54
CA ALA A 107 -0.09 4.42 -8.19
C ALA A 107 0.66 3.51 -7.21
N HIS A 108 1.59 4.07 -6.45
CA HIS A 108 2.46 3.33 -5.55
C HIS A 108 2.04 3.53 -4.09
N ALA A 109 1.60 2.44 -3.43
CA ALA A 109 1.29 2.48 -2.00
C ALA A 109 2.57 2.60 -1.17
N THR A 110 2.54 3.44 -0.14
CA THR A 110 3.63 3.67 0.81
C THR A 110 4.92 4.27 0.23
N GLY A 111 4.93 4.57 -1.08
CA GLY A 111 6.08 5.18 -1.75
C GLY A 111 6.38 6.59 -1.26
N ILE A 112 7.66 6.97 -1.33
CA ILE A 112 8.14 8.31 -0.96
C ILE A 112 8.76 9.06 -2.15
N LYS A 113 8.97 8.39 -3.28
CA LYS A 113 9.48 8.97 -4.52
C LYS A 113 8.34 9.10 -5.54
N ARG A 114 8.39 10.17 -6.34
CA ARG A 114 7.39 10.48 -7.37
C ARG A 114 8.05 10.74 -8.71
N ALA A 115 7.27 10.63 -9.79
CA ALA A 115 7.63 11.02 -11.15
C ALA A 115 6.38 11.61 -11.84
N PRO A 116 6.47 12.18 -13.06
CA PRO A 116 5.33 12.76 -13.74
C PRO A 116 4.12 11.84 -13.87
N ASN A 117 4.35 10.54 -14.06
CA ASN A 117 3.34 9.49 -14.17
C ASN A 117 3.32 8.54 -12.95
N VAL A 118 3.94 8.92 -11.81
CA VAL A 118 3.93 8.15 -10.55
C VAL A 118 3.32 8.98 -9.43
N ALA A 119 2.17 8.53 -8.93
CA ALA A 119 1.56 9.00 -7.70
C ALA A 119 1.84 8.05 -6.55
N THR A 120 1.90 8.58 -5.33
CA THR A 120 1.98 7.78 -4.10
C THR A 120 0.71 7.96 -3.29
N TYR A 121 0.27 6.90 -2.61
CA TYR A 121 -0.88 6.96 -1.72
C TYR A 121 -0.62 6.18 -0.43
N MET A 122 -1.26 6.62 0.64
CA MET A 122 -1.17 6.03 1.97
C MET A 122 -2.37 6.49 2.81
N ALA A 123 -2.82 5.64 3.72
CA ALA A 123 -3.72 6.05 4.79
C ALA A 123 -2.92 6.42 6.04
N ASP A 124 -3.50 7.25 6.90
CA ASP A 124 -2.87 7.74 8.14
C ASP A 124 -2.96 6.68 9.26
N PHE A 125 -2.46 5.47 9.01
CA PHE A 125 -2.51 4.35 9.94
C PHE A 125 -1.86 4.63 11.30
N TYR A 126 -0.89 5.55 11.37
CA TYR A 126 -0.26 5.94 12.63
C TYR A 126 -1.27 6.42 13.68
N GLN A 127 -2.41 6.98 13.25
CA GLN A 127 -3.50 7.37 14.16
C GLN A 127 -4.09 6.15 14.87
N VAL A 128 -4.33 5.07 14.12
CA VAL A 128 -4.82 3.80 14.68
C VAL A 128 -3.77 3.17 15.60
N TYR A 129 -2.50 3.24 15.22
CA TYR A 129 -1.40 2.75 16.07
C TYR A 129 -1.30 3.52 17.39
N TYR A 130 -1.58 4.84 17.40
CA TYR A 130 -1.67 5.60 18.64
C TYR A 130 -2.79 5.07 19.55
N LEU A 131 -3.99 4.82 19.00
CA LEU A 131 -5.11 4.24 19.75
C LEU A 131 -4.77 2.85 20.29
N ASN A 132 -4.14 2.01 19.49
CA ASN A 132 -3.65 0.71 19.94
C ASN A 132 -2.62 0.85 21.08
N GLY A 133 -1.79 1.89 21.02
CA GLY A 133 -0.85 2.22 22.10
C GLY A 133 -1.55 2.60 23.40
N LEU A 134 -2.62 3.43 23.34
CA LEU A 134 -3.43 3.74 24.52
C LEU A 134 -3.97 2.46 25.18
N ALA A 135 -4.57 1.58 24.39
CA ALA A 135 -5.10 0.31 24.87
C ALA A 135 -4.01 -0.58 25.48
N ALA A 136 -2.88 -0.74 24.81
CA ALA A 136 -1.76 -1.55 25.30
C ALA A 136 -1.16 -1.00 26.61
N GLY A 137 -1.01 0.33 26.71
CA GLY A 137 -0.54 1.00 27.93
C GLY A 137 -1.49 0.84 29.10
N ALA A 138 -2.80 0.90 28.85
CA ALA A 138 -3.81 0.68 29.89
C ALA A 138 -3.87 -0.77 30.38
N LEU A 139 -3.64 -1.75 29.49
CA LEU A 139 -3.78 -3.17 29.78
C LEU A 139 -2.50 -3.84 30.32
N THR A 140 -1.31 -3.27 30.07
CA THR A 140 -0.06 -3.89 30.53
C THR A 140 0.01 -3.98 32.04
N LYS A 141 0.27 -5.16 32.56
CA LYS A 141 0.47 -5.39 34.00
C LYS A 141 1.92 -5.18 34.44
N THR A 142 2.85 -5.39 33.52
CA THR A 142 4.29 -5.36 33.81
C THR A 142 4.96 -4.04 33.47
N GLY A 143 4.27 -3.12 32.79
CA GLY A 143 4.87 -1.92 32.21
C GLY A 143 5.74 -2.20 30.98
N LYS A 144 5.73 -3.43 30.46
CA LYS A 144 6.43 -3.81 29.21
C LYS A 144 5.43 -4.18 28.15
N VAL A 145 5.64 -3.66 26.93
CA VAL A 145 4.80 -3.93 25.78
C VAL A 145 5.69 -4.32 24.60
N GLY A 146 5.42 -5.48 23.98
CA GLY A 146 6.13 -5.94 22.80
C GLY A 146 5.55 -5.35 21.52
N TYR A 147 6.40 -5.05 20.54
CA TYR A 147 6.01 -4.65 19.19
C TYR A 147 6.79 -5.46 18.16
N VAL A 148 6.11 -6.29 17.39
CA VAL A 148 6.71 -7.02 16.26
C VAL A 148 6.66 -6.15 15.04
N ALA A 149 7.81 -5.84 14.44
CA ALA A 149 7.98 -4.92 13.33
C ALA A 149 8.59 -5.61 12.11
N ALA A 150 8.10 -5.26 10.90
CA ALA A 150 8.58 -5.85 9.65
C ALA A 150 9.96 -5.33 9.25
N PHE A 151 10.02 -4.13 8.66
CA PHE A 151 11.25 -3.51 8.16
C PHE A 151 11.42 -2.10 8.74
N PRO A 152 12.67 -1.62 8.94
CA PRO A 152 12.93 -0.30 9.51
C PRO A 152 12.74 0.86 8.49
N ILE A 153 11.64 0.84 7.74
CA ILE A 153 11.27 1.87 6.76
C ILE A 153 10.51 3.03 7.44
N PRO A 154 10.40 4.21 6.80
CA PRO A 154 9.78 5.40 7.40
C PRO A 154 8.36 5.17 7.92
N GLU A 155 7.54 4.44 7.18
CA GLU A 155 6.18 4.08 7.56
C GLU A 155 6.14 3.31 8.88
N VAL A 156 6.87 2.19 8.97
CA VAL A 156 6.88 1.31 10.14
C VAL A 156 7.43 2.05 11.36
N LYS A 157 8.48 2.86 11.21
CA LYS A 157 9.01 3.71 12.28
C LYS A 157 7.96 4.71 12.79
N ARG A 158 7.16 5.30 11.91
CA ARG A 158 6.06 6.21 12.27
C ARG A 158 4.99 5.49 13.08
N HIS A 159 4.64 4.27 12.69
CA HIS A 159 3.68 3.44 13.42
C HIS A 159 4.17 3.09 14.82
N ILE A 160 5.43 2.67 14.95
CA ILE A 160 6.06 2.36 16.25
C ILE A 160 6.08 3.61 17.15
N ASN A 161 6.46 4.76 16.60
CA ASN A 161 6.50 6.01 17.37
C ASN A 161 5.11 6.43 17.85
N ALA A 162 4.10 6.35 16.98
CA ALA A 162 2.72 6.66 17.37
C ALA A 162 2.20 5.71 18.45
N PHE A 163 2.46 4.40 18.30
CA PHE A 163 2.13 3.39 19.30
C PHE A 163 2.81 3.68 20.64
N ALA A 164 4.11 3.98 20.64
CA ALA A 164 4.85 4.29 21.87
C ALA A 164 4.35 5.56 22.55
N LEU A 165 3.96 6.59 21.78
CA LEU A 165 3.33 7.79 22.33
C LEU A 165 1.98 7.47 22.97
N GLY A 166 1.17 6.62 22.35
CA GLY A 166 -0.09 6.15 22.94
C GLY A 166 0.12 5.39 24.24
N VAL A 167 1.07 4.45 24.27
CA VAL A 167 1.44 3.70 25.51
C VAL A 167 1.80 4.66 26.64
N ARG A 168 2.69 5.62 26.37
CA ARG A 168 3.19 6.57 27.38
C ARG A 168 2.16 7.60 27.82
N ALA A 169 1.18 7.90 27.00
CA ALA A 169 0.10 8.82 27.36
C ALA A 169 -0.75 8.30 28.54
N VAL A 170 -0.88 6.98 28.70
CA VAL A 170 -1.63 6.34 29.77
C VAL A 170 -0.73 5.63 30.79
N ARG A 171 0.47 5.26 30.42
CA ARG A 171 1.48 4.59 31.25
C ARG A 171 2.87 5.18 31.01
N PRO A 172 3.23 6.33 31.60
CA PRO A 172 4.47 7.06 31.30
C PRO A 172 5.76 6.27 31.56
N ASP A 173 5.76 5.33 32.51
CA ASP A 173 6.86 4.46 32.89
C ASP A 173 7.00 3.20 32.02
N ALA A 174 6.05 2.94 31.11
CA ALA A 174 6.06 1.76 30.29
C ALA A 174 7.15 1.78 29.21
N GLN A 175 7.68 0.58 28.93
CA GLN A 175 8.69 0.33 27.91
C GLN A 175 8.06 -0.37 26.71
N VAL A 176 8.32 0.15 25.50
CA VAL A 176 7.98 -0.52 24.24
C VAL A 176 9.23 -1.21 23.70
N LEU A 177 9.17 -2.53 23.59
CA LEU A 177 10.25 -3.40 23.14
C LEU A 177 9.99 -3.82 21.69
N VAL A 178 10.82 -3.37 20.77
CA VAL A 178 10.65 -3.64 19.32
C VAL A 178 11.47 -4.85 18.90
N ARG A 179 10.85 -5.77 18.16
CA ARG A 179 11.53 -6.90 17.49
C ARG A 179 11.32 -6.80 15.99
N TRP A 180 12.41 -6.72 15.25
CA TRP A 180 12.42 -6.70 13.78
C TRP A 180 12.48 -8.12 13.25
N ILE A 181 11.53 -8.49 12.38
CA ILE A 181 11.50 -9.82 11.73
C ILE A 181 12.06 -9.80 10.30
N ASN A 182 12.26 -8.61 9.70
CA ASN A 182 12.74 -8.42 8.32
C ASN A 182 11.90 -9.19 7.29
N ALA A 183 10.59 -9.26 7.50
CA ALA A 183 9.59 -9.82 6.61
C ALA A 183 8.25 -9.12 6.84
N TRP A 184 7.38 -9.08 5.84
CA TRP A 184 6.00 -8.59 6.00
C TRP A 184 5.12 -9.59 6.73
N TYR A 185 5.38 -10.87 6.52
CA TYR A 185 4.71 -11.98 7.19
C TYR A 185 5.70 -13.12 7.38
N ASP A 186 5.86 -13.60 8.62
CA ASP A 186 6.69 -14.75 8.95
C ASP A 186 6.18 -15.38 10.26
N PRO A 187 5.34 -16.43 10.17
CA PRO A 187 4.75 -17.06 11.36
C PRO A 187 5.77 -17.84 12.21
N ALA A 188 6.99 -18.06 11.70
CA ALA A 188 8.05 -18.77 12.45
C ALA A 188 8.91 -17.84 13.31
N LYS A 189 8.80 -16.53 13.15
CA LYS A 189 9.54 -15.50 13.92
C LYS A 189 8.65 -14.77 14.88
#